data_714fe5eec8a7eeda48fda104aaf51c30
#
_entry.id   714fe5eec8a7eeda48fda104aaf51c30
#
_cell.length_a   1.000
_cell.length_b   1.000
_cell.length_c   1.000
_cell.angle_alpha   90.00
_cell.angle_beta   90.00
_cell.angle_gamma   90.00
#
_symmetry.space_group_name_H-M   'P 1'
#
loop_
_entity.id
_entity.type
_entity.pdbx_description
1 polymer ?
#
loop_
_entity_poly.entity_id
_entity_poly.type
_entity_poly.pdbx_seq_one_letter_code
_entity_poly.pdbx_strand_id
1 'polypeptide(L)'
;MAKKLLISEVKLKAFTNINKNVDIDAIRAEIGIAQDIHLQNLLGSKFYHHLLDQVTVTGNTFNADELILVNDYIADYLIQTAYFEMIPQLQYRTMNRGIVEGQMESATSVDIETMKYLRGIQKQRSDFYQQRLQDWLITGRGQNKFPQYLATNTIDGMIPDKAAKYNSPITLFNTTRTGLSRERIRRTMPSYSEIESSSPPCYDCY
;
A
#
# COMPACT_ATOMS: atom_id res chain seq x y z
N MET A 1 -18.40 0.65 -20.23
CA MET A 1 -17.72 -0.63 -19.97
C MET A 1 -17.70 -0.87 -18.48
N ALA A 2 -18.02 -2.08 -18.02
CA ALA A 2 -17.93 -2.41 -16.62
C ALA A 2 -16.46 -2.41 -16.18
N LYS A 3 -16.17 -1.81 -15.01
CA LYS A 3 -14.81 -1.77 -14.46
C LYS A 3 -14.38 -3.18 -14.05
N LYS A 4 -13.17 -3.58 -14.43
CA LYS A 4 -12.60 -4.85 -14.00
C LYS A 4 -12.23 -4.77 -12.52
N LEU A 5 -12.67 -5.75 -11.74
CA LEU A 5 -12.41 -5.84 -10.31
C LEU A 5 -11.52 -7.05 -10.00
N LEU A 6 -10.54 -6.88 -9.12
CA LEU A 6 -9.64 -7.96 -8.68
C LEU A 6 -10.27 -8.84 -7.60
N ILE A 7 -11.26 -8.31 -6.88
CA ILE A 7 -12.05 -9.08 -5.90
C ILE A 7 -13.54 -9.00 -6.24
N SER A 8 -14.28 -10.04 -5.87
CA SER A 8 -15.73 -10.07 -6.02
C SER A 8 -16.42 -9.49 -4.77
N GLU A 9 -17.64 -8.97 -4.97
CA GLU A 9 -18.52 -8.53 -3.87
C GLU A 9 -18.85 -9.68 -2.90
N VAL A 10 -18.94 -10.91 -3.40
CA VAL A 10 -19.19 -12.10 -2.58
C VAL A 10 -18.03 -12.35 -1.62
N LYS A 11 -16.77 -12.24 -2.11
CA LYS A 11 -15.58 -12.38 -1.27
C LYS A 11 -15.53 -11.29 -0.22
N LEU A 12 -15.83 -10.03 -0.57
CA LEU A 12 -15.87 -8.94 0.38
C LEU A 12 -16.93 -9.19 1.48
N LYS A 13 -18.17 -9.58 1.11
CA LYS A 13 -19.22 -9.90 2.09
C LYS A 13 -18.86 -11.08 3.00
N ALA A 14 -18.13 -12.07 2.50
CA ALA A 14 -17.74 -13.24 3.26
C ALA A 14 -16.69 -12.94 4.35
N PHE A 15 -15.81 -11.96 4.11
CA PHE A 15 -14.71 -11.62 5.02
C PHE A 15 -14.92 -10.31 5.81
N THR A 16 -16.10 -9.70 5.69
CA THR A 16 -16.48 -8.49 6.43
C THR A 16 -17.81 -8.65 7.12
N ASN A 17 -18.13 -7.76 8.07
CA ASN A 17 -19.42 -7.75 8.77
C ASN A 17 -20.54 -7.06 7.96
N ILE A 18 -20.40 -6.97 6.64
CA ILE A 18 -21.40 -6.36 5.77
C ILE A 18 -22.59 -7.29 5.63
N ASN A 19 -23.78 -6.76 5.88
CA ASN A 19 -25.01 -7.51 5.72
C ASN A 19 -25.20 -7.95 4.25
N LYS A 20 -25.70 -9.16 4.03
CA LYS A 20 -25.98 -9.71 2.70
C LYS A 20 -26.93 -8.84 1.87
N ASN A 21 -27.79 -8.07 2.53
CA ASN A 21 -28.79 -7.19 1.90
C ASN A 21 -28.24 -5.85 1.41
N VAL A 22 -26.96 -5.54 1.65
CA VAL A 22 -26.33 -4.33 1.10
C VAL A 22 -26.25 -4.42 -0.41
N ASP A 23 -26.57 -3.32 -1.07
CA ASP A 23 -26.62 -3.20 -2.52
C ASP A 23 -25.25 -3.58 -3.15
N ILE A 24 -25.31 -4.46 -4.15
CA ILE A 24 -24.14 -4.98 -4.85
C ILE A 24 -23.45 -3.87 -5.64
N ASP A 25 -24.19 -2.96 -6.23
CA ASP A 25 -23.64 -1.88 -7.04
C ASP A 25 -22.87 -0.88 -6.18
N ALA A 26 -23.38 -0.59 -4.97
CA ALA A 26 -22.63 0.23 -4.00
C ALA A 26 -21.32 -0.43 -3.59
N ILE A 27 -21.34 -1.75 -3.33
CA ILE A 27 -20.13 -2.51 -2.98
C ILE A 27 -19.11 -2.49 -4.11
N ARG A 28 -19.54 -2.71 -5.35
CA ARG A 28 -18.66 -2.69 -6.54
C ARG A 28 -18.04 -1.32 -6.75
N ALA A 29 -18.78 -0.24 -6.51
CA ALA A 29 -18.26 1.12 -6.59
C ALA A 29 -17.12 1.33 -5.61
N GLU A 30 -17.29 0.94 -4.34
CA GLU A 30 -16.28 1.10 -3.31
C GLU A 30 -15.04 0.20 -3.53
N ILE A 31 -15.23 -1.03 -4.01
CA ILE A 31 -14.11 -1.87 -4.45
C ILE A 31 -13.32 -1.17 -5.55
N GLY A 32 -14.02 -0.59 -6.52
CA GLY A 32 -13.39 0.16 -7.61
C GLY A 32 -12.61 1.37 -7.13
N ILE A 33 -13.14 2.13 -6.18
CA ILE A 33 -12.47 3.28 -5.55
C ILE A 33 -11.22 2.81 -4.80
N ALA A 34 -11.35 1.76 -3.98
CA ALA A 34 -10.22 1.20 -3.24
C ALA A 34 -9.09 0.72 -4.18
N GLN A 35 -9.43 0.12 -5.32
CA GLN A 35 -8.44 -0.29 -6.32
C GLN A 35 -7.69 0.91 -6.91
N ASP A 36 -8.40 1.97 -7.31
CA ASP A 36 -7.78 3.10 -7.99
C ASP A 36 -6.98 3.99 -7.04
N ILE A 37 -7.52 4.28 -5.86
CA ILE A 37 -6.88 5.21 -4.92
C ILE A 37 -5.73 4.53 -4.16
N HIS A 38 -5.96 3.33 -3.65
CA HIS A 38 -5.02 2.70 -2.74
C HIS A 38 -4.12 1.67 -3.42
N LEU A 39 -4.72 0.73 -4.19
CA LEU A 39 -3.94 -0.36 -4.76
C LEU A 39 -3.07 0.10 -5.93
N GLN A 40 -3.58 0.96 -6.82
CA GLN A 40 -2.81 1.46 -7.96
C GLN A 40 -1.59 2.24 -7.49
N ASN A 41 -1.73 3.05 -6.44
CA ASN A 41 -0.63 3.81 -5.86
C ASN A 41 0.47 2.89 -5.30
N LEU A 42 0.07 1.77 -4.72
CA LEU A 42 0.98 0.80 -4.09
C LEU A 42 1.69 -0.10 -5.12
N LEU A 43 1.00 -0.51 -6.18
CA LEU A 43 1.56 -1.36 -7.23
C LEU A 43 2.28 -0.57 -8.31
N GLY A 44 1.94 0.70 -8.51
CA GLY A 44 2.28 1.49 -9.68
C GLY A 44 1.42 1.13 -10.88
N SER A 45 1.19 2.10 -11.77
CA SER A 45 0.22 1.96 -12.86
C SER A 45 0.55 0.82 -13.81
N LYS A 46 1.83 0.61 -14.14
CA LYS A 46 2.20 -0.44 -15.08
C LYS A 46 1.84 -1.82 -14.59
N PHE A 47 2.17 -2.14 -13.35
CA PHE A 47 1.87 -3.45 -12.78
C PHE A 47 0.37 -3.61 -12.48
N TYR A 48 -0.28 -2.54 -12.03
CA TYR A 48 -1.72 -2.51 -11.81
C TYR A 48 -2.50 -2.82 -13.09
N HIS A 49 -2.20 -2.14 -14.20
CA HIS A 49 -2.86 -2.40 -15.48
C HIS A 49 -2.55 -3.79 -16.01
N HIS A 50 -1.31 -4.27 -15.87
CA HIS A 50 -0.97 -5.64 -16.23
C HIS A 50 -1.86 -6.67 -15.52
N LEU A 51 -2.08 -6.54 -14.21
CA LEU A 51 -2.96 -7.44 -13.48
C LEU A 51 -4.42 -7.31 -13.95
N LEU A 52 -4.91 -6.11 -14.21
CA LEU A 52 -6.27 -5.90 -14.72
C LEU A 52 -6.47 -6.48 -16.12
N ASP A 53 -5.46 -6.45 -16.97
CA ASP A 53 -5.54 -7.00 -18.33
C ASP A 53 -5.64 -8.53 -18.31
N GLN A 54 -5.07 -9.17 -17.29
CA GLN A 54 -5.18 -10.62 -17.11
C GLN A 54 -6.53 -11.07 -16.53
N VAL A 55 -7.32 -10.13 -15.98
CA VAL A 55 -8.71 -10.43 -15.59
C VAL A 55 -9.59 -10.46 -16.82
N THR A 56 -10.01 -11.64 -17.23
CA THR A 56 -10.88 -11.84 -18.40
C THR A 56 -12.22 -12.46 -18.01
N VAL A 57 -13.22 -12.33 -18.88
CA VAL A 57 -14.56 -12.90 -18.68
C VAL A 57 -14.53 -14.43 -18.67
N THR A 58 -13.59 -15.04 -19.40
CA THR A 58 -13.47 -16.50 -19.57
C THR A 58 -12.56 -17.17 -18.55
N GLY A 59 -11.90 -16.39 -17.70
CA GLY A 59 -10.96 -16.86 -16.67
C GLY A 59 -9.72 -15.97 -16.58
N ASN A 60 -9.04 -16.04 -15.45
CA ASN A 60 -7.85 -15.24 -15.23
C ASN A 60 -6.61 -15.94 -15.82
N THR A 61 -5.71 -15.17 -16.43
CA THR A 61 -4.48 -15.68 -17.06
C THR A 61 -3.23 -15.37 -16.22
N PHE A 62 -3.38 -15.30 -14.90
CA PHE A 62 -2.28 -15.03 -13.96
C PHE A 62 -1.23 -16.14 -13.96
N ASN A 63 0.02 -15.74 -13.87
CA ASN A 63 1.12 -16.66 -13.53
C ASN A 63 0.93 -17.20 -12.10
N ALA A 64 1.62 -18.30 -11.76
CA ALA A 64 1.50 -18.93 -10.43
C ALA A 64 1.84 -17.94 -9.29
N ASP A 65 2.90 -17.14 -9.44
CA ASP A 65 3.29 -16.12 -8.45
C ASP A 65 2.29 -14.95 -8.39
N GLU A 66 1.74 -14.54 -9.53
CA GLU A 66 0.69 -13.51 -9.61
C GLU A 66 -0.63 -14.00 -9.01
N LEU A 67 -0.96 -15.28 -9.19
CA LEU A 67 -2.16 -15.88 -8.61
C LEU A 67 -2.09 -15.86 -7.08
N ILE A 68 -0.94 -16.21 -6.50
CA ILE A 68 -0.68 -16.12 -5.06
C ILE A 68 -0.78 -14.66 -4.62
N LEU A 69 -0.14 -13.73 -5.35
CA LEU A 69 -0.21 -12.31 -5.05
C LEU A 69 -1.65 -11.80 -4.99
N VAL A 70 -2.45 -12.13 -6.00
CA VAL A 70 -3.83 -11.62 -6.10
C VAL A 70 -4.73 -12.25 -5.03
N ASN A 71 -4.62 -13.56 -4.78
CA ASN A 71 -5.53 -14.26 -3.87
C ASN A 71 -5.23 -14.06 -2.40
N ASP A 72 -3.93 -14.03 -2.02
CA ASP A 72 -3.52 -14.09 -0.62
C ASP A 72 -3.05 -12.73 -0.06
N TYR A 73 -2.63 -11.82 -0.95
CA TYR A 73 -2.11 -10.52 -0.51
C TYR A 73 -2.97 -9.34 -0.98
N ILE A 74 -3.25 -9.25 -2.28
CA ILE A 74 -4.06 -8.15 -2.83
C ILE A 74 -5.50 -8.27 -2.36
N ALA A 75 -6.07 -9.48 -2.35
CA ALA A 75 -7.45 -9.67 -1.94
C ALA A 75 -7.66 -9.30 -0.47
N ASP A 76 -6.76 -9.73 0.43
CA ASP A 76 -6.83 -9.39 1.85
C ASP A 76 -6.75 -7.87 2.06
N TYR A 77 -5.80 -7.22 1.39
CA TYR A 77 -5.64 -5.78 1.44
C TYR A 77 -6.88 -5.03 0.92
N LEU A 78 -7.37 -5.41 -0.27
CA LEU A 78 -8.54 -4.77 -0.88
C LEU A 78 -9.82 -4.95 -0.06
N ILE A 79 -10.02 -6.11 0.56
CA ILE A 79 -11.16 -6.36 1.44
C ILE A 79 -11.17 -5.36 2.59
N GLN A 80 -10.04 -5.17 3.27
CA GLN A 80 -9.95 -4.26 4.41
C GLN A 80 -10.06 -2.80 3.98
N THR A 81 -9.46 -2.45 2.85
CA THR A 81 -9.49 -1.08 2.33
C THR A 81 -10.86 -0.70 1.77
N ALA A 82 -11.49 -1.58 0.99
CA ALA A 82 -12.84 -1.34 0.49
C ALA A 82 -13.86 -1.23 1.65
N TYR A 83 -13.70 -2.05 2.69
CA TYR A 83 -14.55 -1.93 3.88
C TYR A 83 -14.30 -0.61 4.62
N PHE A 84 -13.06 -0.15 4.72
CA PHE A 84 -12.73 1.16 5.28
C PHE A 84 -13.42 2.31 4.53
N GLU A 85 -13.44 2.29 3.20
CA GLU A 85 -14.12 3.30 2.38
C GLU A 85 -15.65 3.17 2.47
N MET A 86 -16.16 1.96 2.66
CA MET A 86 -17.58 1.71 2.78
C MET A 86 -18.22 2.21 4.08
N ILE A 87 -17.48 2.31 5.19
CA ILE A 87 -18.04 2.66 6.51
C ILE A 87 -18.90 3.93 6.46
N PRO A 88 -18.45 5.07 5.90
CA PRO A 88 -19.29 6.26 5.82
C PRO A 88 -20.49 6.09 4.87
N GLN A 89 -20.35 5.31 3.80
CA GLN A 89 -21.42 5.09 2.82
C GLN A 89 -22.55 4.22 3.35
N LEU A 90 -22.26 3.35 4.31
CA LEU A 90 -23.27 2.52 4.97
C LEU A 90 -24.19 3.33 5.87
N GLN A 91 -23.70 4.43 6.44
CA GLN A 91 -24.51 5.31 7.32
C GLN A 91 -25.19 6.44 6.54
N TYR A 92 -24.49 7.03 5.58
CA TYR A 92 -24.99 8.18 4.83
C TYR A 92 -25.24 7.82 3.37
N ARG A 93 -26.44 8.10 2.88
CA ARG A 93 -26.81 7.90 1.47
C ARG A 93 -27.11 9.25 0.81
N THR A 94 -26.59 9.42 -0.39
CA THR A 94 -26.93 10.57 -1.22
C THR A 94 -28.24 10.30 -1.93
N MET A 95 -29.22 11.16 -1.71
CA MET A 95 -30.54 11.14 -2.38
C MET A 95 -30.77 12.45 -3.13
N ASN A 96 -31.79 12.50 -3.98
CA ASN A 96 -32.15 13.71 -4.74
C ASN A 96 -32.39 14.96 -3.87
N ARG A 97 -32.61 14.80 -2.57
CA ARG A 97 -32.83 15.89 -1.61
C ARG A 97 -31.60 16.21 -0.75
N GLY A 98 -30.43 15.56 -1.01
CA GLY A 98 -29.20 15.74 -0.27
C GLY A 98 -28.67 14.46 0.36
N ILE A 99 -27.72 14.59 1.28
CA ILE A 99 -27.16 13.49 2.04
C ILE A 99 -28.11 13.20 3.21
N VAL A 100 -28.60 11.97 3.29
CA VAL A 100 -29.56 11.53 4.31
C VAL A 100 -28.92 10.42 5.14
N GLU A 101 -29.13 10.49 6.44
CA GLU A 101 -28.78 9.41 7.36
C GLU A 101 -29.82 8.29 7.27
N GLY A 102 -29.37 7.04 7.11
CA GLY A 102 -30.26 5.89 7.07
C GLY A 102 -30.80 5.60 8.46
N GLN A 103 -32.08 5.90 8.70
CA GLN A 103 -32.78 5.48 9.92
C GLN A 103 -33.51 4.16 9.64
N MET A 104 -33.31 3.18 10.50
CA MET A 104 -34.12 1.95 10.56
C MET A 104 -35.06 2.06 11.75
N GLU A 105 -36.32 1.56 11.60
CA GLU A 105 -37.32 1.61 12.65
C GLU A 105 -36.92 0.98 13.99
N SER A 106 -35.93 0.09 13.97
CA SER A 106 -35.44 -0.65 15.15
C SER A 106 -33.96 -0.42 15.52
N ALA A 107 -33.25 0.49 14.84
CA ALA A 107 -31.86 0.75 15.11
C ALA A 107 -31.57 2.26 15.11
N THR A 108 -30.90 2.72 16.16
CA THR A 108 -30.39 4.09 16.25
C THR A 108 -29.12 4.23 15.40
N SER A 109 -29.00 5.33 14.64
CA SER A 109 -27.77 5.61 13.91
C SER A 109 -26.60 5.78 14.87
N VAL A 110 -25.43 5.37 14.40
CA VAL A 110 -24.19 5.43 15.18
C VAL A 110 -23.68 6.86 15.21
N ASP A 111 -23.27 7.34 16.37
CA ASP A 111 -22.68 8.66 16.53
C ASP A 111 -21.37 8.82 15.70
N ILE A 112 -21.12 10.05 15.25
CA ILE A 112 -19.95 10.39 14.42
C ILE A 112 -18.64 10.01 15.10
N GLU A 113 -18.54 10.13 16.41
CA GLU A 113 -17.32 9.77 17.16
C GLU A 113 -17.09 8.26 17.13
N THR A 114 -18.12 7.47 17.33
CA THR A 114 -18.07 6.01 17.23
C THR A 114 -17.71 5.57 15.82
N MET A 115 -18.25 6.22 14.78
CA MET A 115 -17.91 5.95 13.39
C MET A 115 -16.44 6.25 13.10
N LYS A 116 -15.92 7.38 13.58
CA LYS A 116 -14.48 7.72 13.47
C LYS A 116 -13.59 6.68 14.15
N TYR A 117 -14.00 6.21 15.33
CA TYR A 117 -13.27 5.17 16.05
C TYR A 117 -13.25 3.85 15.28
N LEU A 118 -14.38 3.38 14.78
CA LEU A 118 -14.47 2.17 13.96
C LEU A 118 -13.64 2.28 12.68
N ARG A 119 -13.70 3.44 12.01
CA ARG A 119 -12.89 3.73 10.83
C ARG A 119 -11.40 3.73 11.17
N GLY A 120 -11.01 4.25 12.33
CA GLY A 120 -9.63 4.21 12.83
C GLY A 120 -9.10 2.80 13.02
N ILE A 121 -9.89 1.90 13.64
CA ILE A 121 -9.54 0.48 13.78
C ILE A 121 -9.40 -0.19 12.40
N GLN A 122 -10.34 0.11 11.49
CA GLN A 122 -10.31 -0.48 10.17
C GLN A 122 -9.11 0.00 9.35
N LYS A 123 -8.71 1.25 9.51
CA LYS A 123 -7.49 1.79 8.90
C LYS A 123 -6.25 1.03 9.39
N GLN A 124 -6.11 0.80 10.69
CA GLN A 124 -4.97 0.04 11.23
C GLN A 124 -4.88 -1.37 10.64
N ARG A 125 -6.03 -2.04 10.43
CA ARG A 125 -6.07 -3.34 9.76
C ARG A 125 -5.63 -3.23 8.30
N SER A 126 -6.13 -2.24 7.56
CA SER A 126 -5.72 -1.98 6.18
C SER A 126 -4.22 -1.70 6.09
N ASP A 127 -3.66 -0.88 6.98
CA ASP A 127 -2.23 -0.55 7.02
C ASP A 127 -1.36 -1.80 7.28
N PHE A 128 -1.82 -2.73 8.13
CA PHE A 128 -1.12 -4.00 8.35
C PHE A 128 -1.07 -4.85 7.07
N TYR A 129 -2.19 -5.01 6.37
CA TYR A 129 -2.22 -5.78 5.12
C TYR A 129 -1.48 -5.07 3.98
N GLN A 130 -1.45 -3.74 3.99
CA GLN A 130 -0.62 -2.95 3.08
C GLN A 130 0.87 -3.27 3.26
N GLN A 131 1.36 -3.26 4.50
CA GLN A 131 2.75 -3.58 4.80
C GLN A 131 3.09 -5.01 4.41
N ARG A 132 2.22 -5.97 4.73
CA ARG A 132 2.38 -7.38 4.35
C ARG A 132 2.51 -7.54 2.83
N LEU A 133 1.66 -6.85 2.06
CA LEU A 133 1.71 -6.86 0.59
C LEU A 133 3.02 -6.24 0.08
N GLN A 134 3.43 -5.10 0.63
CA GLN A 134 4.68 -4.44 0.24
C GLN A 134 5.91 -5.30 0.54
N ASP A 135 5.96 -5.93 1.71
CA ASP A 135 7.05 -6.83 2.09
C ASP A 135 7.18 -8.01 1.14
N TRP A 136 6.05 -8.58 0.72
CA TRP A 136 6.04 -9.68 -0.23
C TRP A 136 6.50 -9.24 -1.64
N LEU A 137 6.05 -8.08 -2.12
CA LEU A 137 6.48 -7.51 -3.40
C LEU A 137 7.98 -7.20 -3.41
N ILE A 138 8.53 -6.65 -2.33
CA ILE A 138 9.96 -6.35 -2.20
C ILE A 138 10.77 -7.65 -2.18
N THR A 139 10.32 -8.67 -1.47
CA THR A 139 10.96 -10.00 -1.45
C THR A 139 10.92 -10.65 -2.83
N GLY A 140 9.78 -10.61 -3.51
CA GLY A 140 9.60 -11.13 -4.86
C GLY A 140 10.46 -10.40 -5.91
N ARG A 141 10.76 -9.12 -5.70
CA ARG A 141 11.66 -8.35 -6.56
C ARG A 141 13.07 -8.93 -6.58
N GLY A 142 13.60 -9.34 -5.43
CA GLY A 142 14.93 -9.96 -5.35
C GLY A 142 15.04 -11.26 -6.17
N GLN A 143 13.90 -11.91 -6.42
CA GLN A 143 13.78 -13.13 -7.25
C GLN A 143 13.30 -12.84 -8.69
N ASN A 144 13.18 -11.58 -9.08
CA ASN A 144 12.66 -11.13 -10.38
C ASN A 144 11.27 -11.71 -10.76
N LYS A 145 10.41 -11.97 -9.77
CA LYS A 145 9.07 -12.53 -9.98
C LYS A 145 8.10 -11.56 -10.67
N PHE A 146 8.30 -10.26 -10.43
CA PHE A 146 7.42 -9.19 -10.93
C PHE A 146 8.23 -8.16 -11.72
N PRO A 147 8.60 -8.45 -12.98
CA PRO A 147 9.44 -7.55 -13.78
C PRO A 147 8.76 -6.19 -14.08
N GLN A 148 7.43 -6.15 -14.02
CA GLN A 148 6.65 -4.93 -14.27
C GLN A 148 6.48 -4.06 -13.03
N TYR A 149 6.72 -4.61 -11.85
CA TYR A 149 6.76 -3.87 -10.60
C TYR A 149 8.00 -2.97 -10.57
N LEU A 150 7.85 -1.70 -10.25
CA LEU A 150 8.90 -0.67 -10.32
C LEU A 150 9.40 -0.33 -11.72
N ALA A 151 8.70 -0.69 -12.77
CA ALA A 151 9.03 -0.21 -14.10
C ALA A 151 8.85 1.31 -14.17
N THR A 152 9.86 2.02 -14.71
CA THR A 152 9.88 3.48 -14.76
C THR A 152 9.12 4.06 -15.95
N ASN A 153 8.82 3.25 -16.97
CA ASN A 153 8.11 3.66 -18.18
C ASN A 153 6.59 3.47 -17.99
N THR A 154 5.99 4.28 -17.16
CA THR A 154 4.55 4.30 -16.95
C THR A 154 3.87 5.35 -17.82
N ILE A 155 2.63 5.09 -18.25
CA ILE A 155 1.85 6.01 -19.10
C ILE A 155 1.48 7.27 -18.32
N ASP A 156 1.13 7.12 -17.04
CA ASP A 156 0.68 8.17 -16.14
C ASP A 156 1.73 8.60 -15.09
N GLY A 157 2.95 8.06 -15.19
CA GLY A 157 4.06 8.42 -14.30
C GLY A 157 3.96 7.89 -12.87
N MET A 158 2.89 7.15 -12.51
CA MET A 158 2.71 6.64 -11.17
C MET A 158 3.61 5.43 -10.94
N ILE A 159 4.62 5.63 -10.10
CA ILE A 159 5.59 4.59 -9.68
C ILE A 159 5.24 4.16 -8.27
N PRO A 160 5.35 2.85 -7.93
CA PRO A 160 5.08 2.37 -6.58
C PRO A 160 5.84 3.16 -5.54
N ASP A 161 5.16 3.50 -4.45
CA ASP A 161 5.81 4.12 -3.31
C ASP A 161 6.79 3.11 -2.70
N LYS A 162 8.08 3.45 -2.73
CA LYS A 162 9.12 2.63 -2.11
C LYS A 162 9.03 2.87 -0.61
N ALA A 163 8.25 2.07 0.09
CA ALA A 163 8.24 2.11 1.53
C ALA A 163 9.66 1.86 2.05
N ALA A 164 10.33 2.94 2.43
CA ALA A 164 11.47 2.82 3.31
C ALA A 164 10.91 2.33 4.65
N LYS A 165 11.26 1.11 5.06
CA LYS A 165 10.87 0.54 6.37
C LYS A 165 11.30 1.42 7.55
N TYR A 166 12.09 2.46 7.30
CA TYR A 166 12.64 3.35 8.30
C TYR A 166 12.71 4.77 7.75
N ASN A 167 11.76 5.60 8.15
CA ASN A 167 11.79 7.05 7.94
C ASN A 167 12.54 7.70 9.12
N SER A 168 13.87 7.50 9.18
CA SER A 168 14.68 8.31 10.07
C SER A 168 14.86 9.68 9.45
N PRO A 169 14.54 10.79 10.15
CA PRO A 169 14.88 12.12 9.71
C PRO A 169 16.40 12.34 9.66
N ILE A 170 17.17 11.46 10.26
CA ILE A 170 18.64 11.44 10.21
C ILE A 170 19.05 10.42 9.15
N THR A 171 19.43 10.88 7.99
CA THR A 171 20.10 10.08 6.96
C THR A 171 21.53 9.76 7.44
N LEU A 172 21.66 8.73 8.24
CA LEU A 172 22.97 8.15 8.51
C LEU A 172 23.44 7.45 7.22
N PHE A 173 24.23 8.17 6.43
CA PHE A 173 24.96 7.70 5.26
C PHE A 173 24.33 6.54 4.47
N ASN A 174 23.53 6.87 3.48
CA ASN A 174 23.09 5.88 2.51
C ASN A 174 24.24 5.57 1.53
N THR A 175 25.14 4.69 1.93
CA THR A 175 26.31 4.25 1.13
C THR A 175 25.91 3.61 -0.21
N THR A 176 24.66 3.18 -0.35
CA THR A 176 24.14 2.60 -1.60
C THR A 176 23.72 3.63 -2.64
N ARG A 177 23.41 4.88 -2.23
CA ARG A 177 22.91 5.91 -3.15
C ARG A 177 24.01 6.78 -3.78
N THR A 178 25.20 6.82 -3.18
CA THR A 178 26.31 7.68 -3.64
C THR A 178 27.37 6.94 -4.46
N GLY A 179 27.23 5.64 -4.68
CA GLY A 179 28.24 4.85 -5.39
C GLY A 179 29.61 4.83 -4.69
N LEU A 180 29.66 5.33 -3.44
CA LEU A 180 30.87 5.27 -2.63
C LEU A 180 31.01 3.84 -2.10
N SER A 181 31.90 3.06 -2.71
CA SER A 181 32.27 1.77 -2.17
C SER A 181 32.95 1.93 -0.81
N ARG A 182 32.89 0.90 0.05
CA ARG A 182 33.64 0.87 1.33
C ARG A 182 35.09 1.24 1.19
N GLU A 183 35.70 0.96 0.03
CA GLU A 183 37.09 1.31 -0.29
C GLU A 183 37.29 2.83 -0.46
N ARG A 184 36.32 3.58 -0.97
CA ARG A 184 36.45 5.05 -1.07
C ARG A 184 36.42 5.73 0.28
N ILE A 185 35.58 5.21 1.21
CA ILE A 185 35.52 5.74 2.58
C ILE A 185 36.85 5.50 3.32
N ARG A 186 37.48 4.35 3.12
CA ARG A 186 38.80 4.07 3.71
C ARG A 186 39.90 4.98 3.16
N ARG A 187 39.82 5.42 1.90
CA ARG A 187 40.82 6.33 1.29
C ARG A 187 40.67 7.79 1.73
N THR A 188 39.51 8.18 2.25
CA THR A 188 39.24 9.55 2.70
C THR A 188 39.39 9.75 4.21
N MET A 189 39.49 8.69 4.97
CA MET A 189 39.83 8.76 6.39
C MET A 189 41.35 8.54 6.58
N PRO A 190 42.07 9.50 7.16
CA PRO A 190 43.48 9.30 7.49
C PRO A 190 43.62 8.12 8.46
N SER A 191 44.66 7.31 8.28
CA SER A 191 44.93 6.21 9.19
C SER A 191 45.29 6.75 10.58
N TYR A 192 45.04 5.97 11.62
CA TYR A 192 45.30 6.39 13.00
C TYR A 192 46.76 6.82 13.21
N SER A 193 47.71 6.20 12.47
CA SER A 193 49.10 6.57 12.46
C SER A 193 49.44 7.92 11.82
N GLU A 194 48.58 8.40 10.89
CA GLU A 194 48.76 9.73 10.26
C GLU A 194 48.23 10.86 11.17
N ILE A 195 47.28 10.54 12.05
CA ILE A 195 46.74 11.50 13.03
C ILE A 195 47.79 11.76 14.16
N GLU A 196 48.51 10.74 14.59
CA GLU A 196 49.59 10.91 15.61
C GLU A 196 50.77 11.70 15.11
N SER A 197 51.10 11.63 13.81
CA SER A 197 52.23 12.37 13.22
C SER A 197 51.92 13.86 12.97
N SER A 198 50.68 14.27 13.05
CA SER A 198 50.21 15.67 12.84
C SER A 198 49.91 16.43 14.12
N SER A 199 50.14 15.83 15.29
CA SER A 199 50.03 16.57 16.56
C SER A 199 51.19 17.58 16.70
N PRO A 200 50.93 18.84 16.91
CA PRO A 200 52.02 19.80 17.12
C PRO A 200 52.78 19.46 18.40
N PRO A 201 54.10 19.64 18.43
CA PRO A 201 54.87 19.40 19.63
C PRO A 201 54.36 20.25 20.76
N CYS A 202 54.10 19.66 21.93
CA CYS A 202 53.78 20.36 23.12
C CYS A 202 54.96 21.26 23.50
N TYR A 203 54.83 22.57 23.21
CA TYR A 203 55.73 23.56 23.79
C TYR A 203 55.14 23.95 25.14
N ASP A 204 55.96 23.77 26.18
CA ASP A 204 55.83 24.33 27.54
C ASP A 204 54.71 23.73 28.44
N CYS A 205 55.07 22.68 29.11
CA CYS A 205 54.62 22.41 30.46
C CYS A 205 55.81 22.76 31.41
N TYR A 206 55.76 24.00 31.93
CA TYR A 206 56.38 24.34 33.19
C TYR A 206 55.28 24.65 34.21
#